data_ddc7c28369616e6f61e557c83aaad4a5
#
_entry.id   ddc7c28369616e6f61e557c83aaad4a5
#
_cell.length_a   1.000
_cell.length_b   1.000
_cell.length_c   1.000
_cell.angle_alpha   90.00
_cell.angle_beta   90.00
_cell.angle_gamma   90.00
#
_symmetry.space_group_name_H-M   'P 1'
#
loop_
_entity.id
_entity.type
_entity.pdbx_description
1 polymer ?
#
loop_
_entity_poly.entity_id
_entity_poly.type
_entity_poly.pdbx_seq_one_letter_code
_entity_poly.pdbx_strand_id
1 'polypeptide(L)'
;MSVFSKISVSGYFFAVLLIFTAAGRMKEYAVIFAAALLHESAHIAVMRILKIKCEKIKIMPYGLIIKSEMTKNPNEEIFVSAMGPAANFFAFLICVNFKNLTFFALCNFALFLLNLAPALPLDGAVIIKAVLAYAKGYLISYKIMLTVTKITAVITVIFGMIFLIITKYNISLLIIGMFLLYNIKNEKENLILLKKKLLCRDFLNGAKCLKIKHIGVAKDVCALTLLSSYTPQCALIVSVFDEKFKIIGTLSQAEISDGILKYGARVKTGMLLREDKTNEKQA
;
A
#
# COMPACT_ATOMS: atom_id res chain seq x y z
N MET A 1 -12.91 19.29 -12.98
CA MET A 1 -13.33 17.87 -12.83
C MET A 1 -13.44 17.54 -11.36
N SER A 2 -14.61 17.07 -10.90
CA SER A 2 -14.89 16.82 -9.48
C SER A 2 -13.98 15.69 -8.95
N VAL A 3 -13.23 16.00 -7.90
CA VAL A 3 -12.33 15.06 -7.20
C VAL A 3 -13.11 13.98 -6.44
N PHE A 4 -14.44 14.09 -6.37
CA PHE A 4 -15.33 13.16 -5.65
C PHE A 4 -16.24 12.43 -6.62
N SER A 5 -16.07 11.11 -6.74
CA SER A 5 -16.95 10.37 -7.63
C SER A 5 -18.08 9.62 -6.95
N LYS A 6 -17.93 9.02 -5.79
CA LYS A 6 -19.05 8.35 -5.09
C LYS A 6 -18.78 8.20 -3.59
N ILE A 7 -19.64 8.81 -2.76
CA ILE A 7 -19.69 8.55 -1.32
C ILE A 7 -20.72 7.43 -1.09
N SER A 8 -20.34 6.40 -0.34
CA SER A 8 -21.24 5.31 0.06
C SER A 8 -21.11 5.03 1.54
N VAL A 9 -22.21 4.73 2.21
CA VAL A 9 -22.24 4.36 3.63
C VAL A 9 -22.37 2.85 3.73
N SER A 10 -21.60 2.22 4.62
CA SER A 10 -21.70 0.79 4.87
C SER A 10 -22.89 0.46 5.78
N GLY A 11 -23.62 -0.64 5.52
CA GLY A 11 -24.66 -1.11 6.44
C GLY A 11 -24.14 -1.41 7.85
N TYR A 12 -22.87 -1.83 7.98
CA TYR A 12 -22.22 -2.03 9.27
C TYR A 12 -22.10 -0.75 10.11
N PHE A 13 -22.06 0.44 9.46
CA PHE A 13 -22.05 1.71 10.17
C PHE A 13 -23.28 1.89 11.03
N PHE A 14 -24.46 1.59 10.47
CA PHE A 14 -25.73 1.69 11.20
C PHE A 14 -25.85 0.61 12.30
N ALA A 15 -25.34 -0.58 12.07
CA ALA A 15 -25.35 -1.65 13.08
C ALA A 15 -24.50 -1.26 14.30
N VAL A 16 -23.29 -0.72 14.10
CA VAL A 16 -22.43 -0.28 15.21
C VAL A 16 -23.03 0.95 15.91
N LEU A 17 -23.60 1.89 15.16
CA LEU A 17 -24.31 3.03 15.71
C LEU A 17 -25.44 2.58 16.66
N LEU A 18 -26.23 1.60 16.25
CA LEU A 18 -27.33 1.05 17.06
C LEU A 18 -26.79 0.39 18.35
N ILE A 19 -25.70 -0.38 18.26
CA ILE A 19 -25.06 -1.01 19.42
C ILE A 19 -24.59 0.04 20.44
N PHE A 20 -23.89 1.10 20.00
CA PHE A 20 -23.43 2.15 20.90
C PHE A 20 -24.58 2.97 21.48
N THR A 21 -25.66 3.17 20.72
CA THR A 21 -26.88 3.81 21.22
C THR A 21 -27.55 2.94 22.30
N ALA A 22 -27.72 1.65 22.05
CA ALA A 22 -28.30 0.72 23.03
C ALA A 22 -27.43 0.59 24.31
N ALA A 23 -26.10 0.69 24.15
CA ALA A 23 -25.18 0.68 25.28
C ALA A 23 -25.10 2.04 26.03
N GLY A 24 -25.78 3.10 25.58
CA GLY A 24 -25.72 4.45 26.17
C GLY A 24 -24.37 5.15 26.00
N ARG A 25 -23.51 4.68 25.06
CA ARG A 25 -22.14 5.19 24.85
C ARG A 25 -21.95 5.94 23.54
N MET A 26 -22.99 6.65 23.12
CA MET A 26 -22.94 7.43 21.86
C MET A 26 -21.90 8.55 21.88
N LYS A 27 -21.70 9.18 23.06
CA LYS A 27 -20.71 10.27 23.19
C LYS A 27 -19.29 9.75 22.94
N GLU A 28 -18.93 8.62 23.52
CA GLU A 28 -17.62 8.00 23.33
C GLU A 28 -17.41 7.58 21.87
N TYR A 29 -18.43 6.96 21.24
CA TYR A 29 -18.36 6.61 19.85
C TYR A 29 -18.18 7.84 18.93
N ALA A 30 -18.93 8.91 19.18
CA ALA A 30 -18.83 10.14 18.40
C ALA A 30 -17.43 10.76 18.48
N VAL A 31 -16.79 10.73 19.65
CA VAL A 31 -15.42 11.23 19.86
C VAL A 31 -14.40 10.36 19.12
N ILE A 32 -14.51 9.03 19.22
CA ILE A 32 -13.62 8.09 18.50
C ILE A 32 -13.77 8.27 16.98
N PHE A 33 -15.02 8.37 16.50
CA PHE A 33 -15.30 8.57 15.10
C PHE A 33 -14.80 9.92 14.58
N ALA A 34 -14.91 11.00 15.40
CA ALA A 34 -14.37 12.31 15.06
C ALA A 34 -12.83 12.28 14.92
N ALA A 35 -12.13 11.57 15.81
CA ALA A 35 -10.68 11.39 15.71
C ALA A 35 -10.29 10.62 14.44
N ALA A 36 -11.04 9.57 14.06
CA ALA A 36 -10.84 8.84 12.83
C ALA A 36 -11.15 9.69 11.58
N LEU A 37 -12.22 10.51 11.61
CA LEU A 37 -12.54 11.45 10.53
C LEU A 37 -11.43 12.50 10.33
N LEU A 38 -10.85 13.01 11.41
CA LEU A 38 -9.73 13.95 11.35
C LEU A 38 -8.54 13.29 10.63
N HIS A 39 -8.20 12.08 11.01
CA HIS A 39 -7.14 11.27 10.37
C HIS A 39 -7.36 11.13 8.86
N GLU A 40 -8.51 10.64 8.45
CA GLU A 40 -8.84 10.40 7.04
C GLU A 40 -8.96 11.71 6.24
N SER A 41 -9.45 12.78 6.87
CA SER A 41 -9.53 14.09 6.23
C SER A 41 -8.17 14.67 5.91
N ALA A 42 -7.14 14.39 6.73
CA ALA A 42 -5.77 14.78 6.46
C ALA A 42 -5.20 14.06 5.22
N HIS A 43 -5.46 12.77 5.07
CA HIS A 43 -5.11 12.04 3.84
C HIS A 43 -5.79 12.64 2.61
N ILE A 44 -7.10 12.91 2.69
CA ILE A 44 -7.86 13.51 1.58
C ILE A 44 -7.32 14.89 1.21
N ALA A 45 -6.95 15.72 2.19
CA ALA A 45 -6.40 17.05 1.96
C ALA A 45 -5.10 16.97 1.14
N VAL A 46 -4.19 16.08 1.52
CA VAL A 46 -2.93 15.88 0.79
C VAL A 46 -3.16 15.29 -0.59
N MET A 47 -4.05 14.30 -0.73
CA MET A 47 -4.39 13.74 -2.04
C MET A 47 -4.94 14.82 -2.99
N ARG A 48 -5.73 15.78 -2.48
CA ARG A 48 -6.21 16.93 -3.28
C ARG A 48 -5.07 17.85 -3.72
N ILE A 49 -4.15 18.18 -2.81
CA ILE A 49 -2.96 19.02 -3.11
C ILE A 49 -2.11 18.36 -4.20
N LEU A 50 -1.89 17.06 -4.08
CA LEU A 50 -1.11 16.26 -5.03
C LEU A 50 -1.89 15.88 -6.30
N LYS A 51 -3.16 16.30 -6.42
CA LYS A 51 -4.06 15.99 -7.56
C LYS A 51 -4.25 14.49 -7.81
N ILE A 52 -4.15 13.67 -6.75
CA ILE A 52 -4.41 12.23 -6.80
C ILE A 52 -5.93 12.03 -6.85
N LYS A 53 -6.41 11.26 -7.82
CA LYS A 53 -7.84 11.02 -7.99
C LYS A 53 -8.35 10.04 -6.93
N CYS A 54 -9.38 10.45 -6.19
CA CYS A 54 -10.16 9.59 -5.30
C CYS A 54 -11.31 8.97 -6.09
N GLU A 55 -11.31 7.65 -6.25
CA GLU A 55 -12.35 6.93 -7.00
C GLU A 55 -13.61 6.74 -6.17
N LYS A 56 -13.46 6.39 -4.90
CA LYS A 56 -14.57 6.06 -4.00
C LYS A 56 -14.22 6.32 -2.55
N ILE A 57 -15.16 6.92 -1.81
CA ILE A 57 -15.08 7.07 -0.36
C ILE A 57 -16.22 6.24 0.25
N LYS A 58 -15.90 5.33 1.17
CA LYS A 58 -16.87 4.52 1.89
C LYS A 58 -16.80 4.82 3.38
N ILE A 59 -17.93 5.24 3.96
CA ILE A 59 -18.04 5.48 5.39
C ILE A 59 -18.21 4.13 6.10
N MET A 60 -17.30 3.84 7.03
CA MET A 60 -17.27 2.64 7.84
C MET A 60 -17.41 3.02 9.33
N PRO A 61 -17.76 2.09 10.22
CA PRO A 61 -17.91 2.39 11.66
C PRO A 61 -16.64 2.93 12.34
N TYR A 62 -15.47 2.63 11.78
CA TYR A 62 -14.16 2.98 12.32
C TYR A 62 -13.45 4.09 11.54
N GLY A 63 -14.13 4.76 10.59
CA GLY A 63 -13.56 5.84 9.78
C GLY A 63 -13.99 5.78 8.32
N LEU A 64 -13.15 6.27 7.41
CA LEU A 64 -13.40 6.26 5.98
C LEU A 64 -12.47 5.25 5.30
N ILE A 65 -12.98 4.53 4.30
CA ILE A 65 -12.13 3.78 3.36
C ILE A 65 -12.06 4.59 2.08
N ILE A 66 -10.85 5.02 1.73
CA ILE A 66 -10.57 5.80 0.54
C ILE A 66 -9.95 4.88 -0.50
N LYS A 67 -10.65 4.70 -1.64
CA LYS A 67 -10.04 4.09 -2.81
C LYS A 67 -9.52 5.18 -3.72
N SER A 68 -8.21 5.25 -3.88
CA SER A 68 -7.52 6.16 -4.78
C SER A 68 -6.82 5.40 -5.90
N GLU A 69 -6.51 6.11 -6.98
CA GLU A 69 -5.55 5.61 -7.96
C GLU A 69 -4.21 5.34 -7.25
N MET A 70 -3.54 4.26 -7.65
CA MET A 70 -2.23 3.92 -7.11
C MET A 70 -1.24 5.00 -7.49
N THR A 71 -0.60 5.61 -6.50
CA THR A 71 0.42 6.63 -6.73
C THR A 71 1.60 6.02 -7.50
N LYS A 72 2.05 6.75 -8.52
CA LYS A 72 3.20 6.33 -9.35
C LYS A 72 4.54 6.69 -8.70
N ASN A 73 4.49 7.54 -7.67
CA ASN A 73 5.65 8.11 -7.00
C ASN A 73 5.64 7.72 -5.51
N PRO A 74 6.68 7.01 -5.01
CA PRO A 74 6.77 6.68 -3.59
C PRO A 74 6.76 7.89 -2.66
N ASN A 75 7.28 9.06 -3.09
CA ASN A 75 7.19 10.27 -2.28
C ASN A 75 5.75 10.69 -1.99
N GLU A 76 4.88 10.62 -3.01
CA GLU A 76 3.46 10.92 -2.84
C GLU A 76 2.81 9.95 -1.85
N GLU A 77 3.15 8.67 -1.94
CA GLU A 77 2.67 7.63 -1.03
C GLU A 77 3.11 7.90 0.41
N ILE A 78 4.39 8.28 0.62
CA ILE A 78 4.92 8.68 1.93
C ILE A 78 4.18 9.91 2.47
N PHE A 79 4.04 10.96 1.66
CA PHE A 79 3.38 12.19 2.08
C PHE A 79 1.93 11.96 2.47
N VAL A 80 1.17 11.26 1.64
CA VAL A 80 -0.22 10.93 1.93
C VAL A 80 -0.32 10.16 3.24
N SER A 81 0.45 9.06 3.40
CA SER A 81 0.35 8.20 4.58
C SER A 81 0.90 8.85 5.86
N ALA A 82 1.83 9.81 5.77
CA ALA A 82 2.35 10.49 6.95
C ALA A 82 1.36 11.50 7.55
N MET A 83 0.48 12.06 6.72
CA MET A 83 -0.38 13.18 7.18
C MET A 83 -1.53 12.76 8.10
N GLY A 84 -2.06 11.54 7.98
CA GLY A 84 -3.05 11.02 8.91
C GLY A 84 -2.50 10.93 10.34
N PRO A 85 -1.44 10.16 10.57
CA PRO A 85 -0.79 10.11 11.88
C PRO A 85 -0.34 11.49 12.40
N ALA A 86 0.22 12.34 11.52
CA ALA A 86 0.63 13.69 11.91
C ALA A 86 -0.54 14.53 12.42
N ALA A 87 -1.68 14.51 11.72
CA ALA A 87 -2.88 15.24 12.16
C ALA A 87 -3.36 14.77 13.54
N ASN A 88 -3.36 13.46 13.79
CA ASN A 88 -3.73 12.92 15.09
C ASN A 88 -2.73 13.32 16.19
N PHE A 89 -1.44 13.30 15.89
CA PHE A 89 -0.40 13.73 16.84
C PHE A 89 -0.56 15.21 17.22
N PHE A 90 -0.77 16.09 16.25
CA PHE A 90 -1.00 17.52 16.52
C PHE A 90 -2.31 17.75 17.28
N ALA A 91 -3.39 17.03 16.94
CA ALA A 91 -4.63 17.09 17.68
C ALA A 91 -4.45 16.66 19.15
N PHE A 92 -3.65 15.60 19.39
CA PHE A 92 -3.29 15.20 20.76
C PHE A 92 -2.56 16.32 21.51
N LEU A 93 -1.49 16.89 20.91
CA LEU A 93 -0.70 17.96 21.55
C LEU A 93 -1.55 19.19 21.91
N ILE A 94 -2.49 19.57 21.04
CA ILE A 94 -3.37 20.72 21.29
C ILE A 94 -4.38 20.40 22.38
N CYS A 95 -5.01 19.21 22.31
CA CYS A 95 -6.18 18.91 23.16
C CYS A 95 -5.80 18.34 24.53
N VAL A 96 -4.58 17.81 24.73
CA VAL A 96 -4.17 17.17 26.00
C VAL A 96 -4.22 18.12 27.21
N ASN A 97 -4.02 19.42 26.99
CA ASN A 97 -4.04 20.44 28.04
C ASN A 97 -5.47 20.88 28.44
N PHE A 98 -6.51 20.47 27.71
CA PHE A 98 -7.89 20.83 27.99
C PHE A 98 -8.64 19.67 28.64
N LYS A 99 -9.00 19.80 29.93
CA LYS A 99 -9.68 18.73 30.70
C LYS A 99 -10.91 18.14 29.97
N ASN A 100 -11.70 18.98 29.31
CA ASN A 100 -12.90 18.53 28.59
C ASN A 100 -12.60 17.75 27.30
N LEU A 101 -11.37 17.84 26.77
CA LEU A 101 -10.93 17.20 25.53
C LEU A 101 -9.95 16.04 25.77
N THR A 102 -9.68 15.67 27.02
CA THR A 102 -8.71 14.63 27.37
C THR A 102 -9.02 13.30 26.68
N PHE A 103 -10.30 12.89 26.63
CA PHE A 103 -10.68 11.64 25.95
C PHE A 103 -10.44 11.71 24.44
N PHE A 104 -10.76 12.85 23.80
CA PHE A 104 -10.45 13.06 22.38
C PHE A 104 -8.94 13.07 22.12
N ALA A 105 -8.15 13.70 22.98
CA ALA A 105 -6.69 13.69 22.89
C ALA A 105 -6.14 12.26 22.98
N LEU A 106 -6.59 11.46 23.93
CA LEU A 106 -6.17 10.06 24.09
C LEU A 106 -6.56 9.19 22.88
N CYS A 107 -7.75 9.40 22.30
CA CYS A 107 -8.17 8.70 21.08
C CYS A 107 -7.24 9.04 19.90
N ASN A 108 -6.88 10.31 19.73
CA ASN A 108 -5.95 10.74 18.69
C ASN A 108 -4.55 10.15 18.90
N PHE A 109 -4.06 10.14 20.14
CA PHE A 109 -2.76 9.54 20.45
C PHE A 109 -2.74 8.02 20.19
N ALA A 110 -3.81 7.32 20.57
CA ALA A 110 -3.95 5.89 20.28
C ALA A 110 -3.98 5.60 18.77
N LEU A 111 -4.72 6.40 17.99
CA LEU A 111 -4.76 6.28 16.53
C LEU A 111 -3.39 6.59 15.90
N PHE A 112 -2.68 7.60 16.39
CA PHE A 112 -1.32 7.91 15.97
C PHE A 112 -0.39 6.72 16.16
N LEU A 113 -0.34 6.15 17.39
CA LEU A 113 0.51 5.00 17.69
C LEU A 113 0.14 3.76 16.86
N LEU A 114 -1.15 3.47 16.74
CA LEU A 114 -1.64 2.33 15.97
C LEU A 114 -1.21 2.45 14.51
N ASN A 115 -1.39 3.63 13.90
CA ASN A 115 -1.06 3.83 12.50
C ASN A 115 0.44 3.91 12.21
N LEU A 116 1.30 4.07 13.20
CA LEU A 116 2.75 3.93 13.04
C LEU A 116 3.22 2.47 13.01
N ALA A 117 2.37 1.51 13.36
CA ALA A 117 2.77 0.10 13.38
C ALA A 117 3.18 -0.40 11.98
N PRO A 118 4.23 -1.25 11.89
CA PRO A 118 4.75 -1.74 10.60
C PRO A 118 3.90 -2.92 10.08
N ALA A 119 2.59 -2.75 10.00
CA ALA A 119 1.65 -3.79 9.57
C ALA A 119 0.65 -3.23 8.56
N LEU A 120 0.64 -3.75 7.32
CA LEU A 120 -0.37 -3.39 6.32
C LEU A 120 -1.78 -3.77 6.82
N PRO A 121 -2.79 -2.92 6.62
CA PRO A 121 -2.80 -1.72 5.77
C PRO A 121 -2.50 -0.39 6.48
N LEU A 122 -1.87 -0.39 7.67
CA LEU A 122 -1.60 0.80 8.45
C LEU A 122 -0.56 1.73 7.79
N ASP A 123 -0.64 3.03 8.07
CA ASP A 123 0.16 4.06 7.38
C ASP A 123 1.66 3.88 7.56
N GLY A 124 2.12 3.49 8.77
CA GLY A 124 3.53 3.21 9.04
C GLY A 124 4.10 2.13 8.11
N ALA A 125 3.32 1.08 7.85
CA ALA A 125 3.71 0.03 6.91
C ALA A 125 3.74 0.54 5.45
N VAL A 126 2.80 1.41 5.07
CA VAL A 126 2.78 2.02 3.73
C VAL A 126 4.00 2.92 3.52
N ILE A 127 4.37 3.73 4.54
CA ILE A 127 5.58 4.56 4.51
C ILE A 127 6.83 3.69 4.34
N ILE A 128 6.99 2.65 5.17
CA ILE A 128 8.14 1.74 5.10
C ILE A 128 8.20 1.04 3.73
N LYS A 129 7.05 0.57 3.21
CA LYS A 129 6.94 -0.02 1.87
C LYS A 129 7.42 0.95 0.80
N ALA A 130 6.99 2.20 0.84
CA ALA A 130 7.35 3.22 -0.14
C ALA A 130 8.85 3.56 -0.08
N VAL A 131 9.42 3.67 1.12
CA VAL A 131 10.88 3.86 1.29
C VAL A 131 11.66 2.67 0.74
N LEU A 132 11.26 1.45 1.05
CA LEU A 132 11.90 0.24 0.51
C LEU A 132 11.77 0.14 -1.02
N ALA A 133 10.71 0.71 -1.60
CA ALA A 133 10.51 0.67 -3.04
C ALA A 133 11.60 1.41 -3.84
N TYR A 134 12.24 2.43 -3.25
CA TYR A 134 13.38 3.10 -3.89
C TYR A 134 14.59 2.17 -4.05
N ALA A 135 14.88 1.35 -3.04
CA ALA A 135 16.05 0.48 -3.04
C ALA A 135 15.78 -0.85 -3.75
N LYS A 136 14.61 -1.46 -3.50
CA LYS A 136 14.31 -2.85 -3.90
C LYS A 136 13.20 -2.98 -4.94
N GLY A 137 12.55 -1.89 -5.32
CA GLY A 137 11.40 -1.89 -6.23
C GLY A 137 10.08 -2.27 -5.52
N TYR A 138 8.96 -1.94 -6.16
CA TYR A 138 7.61 -2.07 -5.56
C TYR A 138 7.23 -3.50 -5.18
N LEU A 139 7.55 -4.50 -6.03
CA LEU A 139 7.15 -5.89 -5.79
C LEU A 139 7.88 -6.52 -4.60
N ILE A 140 9.19 -6.27 -4.49
CA ILE A 140 9.99 -6.82 -3.39
C ILE A 140 9.58 -6.15 -2.09
N SER A 141 9.45 -4.82 -2.08
CA SER A 141 9.01 -4.04 -0.92
C SER A 141 7.66 -4.52 -0.39
N TYR A 142 6.71 -4.76 -1.29
CA TYR A 142 5.39 -5.26 -0.90
C TYR A 142 5.47 -6.67 -0.28
N LYS A 143 6.28 -7.58 -0.86
CA LYS A 143 6.48 -8.94 -0.30
C LYS A 143 7.12 -8.89 1.09
N ILE A 144 8.14 -8.02 1.28
CA ILE A 144 8.78 -7.82 2.58
C ILE A 144 7.73 -7.34 3.59
N MET A 145 6.94 -6.32 3.25
CA MET A 145 5.93 -5.78 4.15
C MET A 145 4.81 -6.77 4.46
N LEU A 146 4.42 -7.64 3.52
CA LEU A 146 3.49 -8.73 3.81
C LEU A 146 4.05 -9.71 4.85
N THR A 147 5.35 -10.01 4.78
CA THR A 147 5.99 -10.88 5.77
C THR A 147 6.07 -10.21 7.13
N VAL A 148 6.46 -8.94 7.17
CA VAL A 148 6.48 -8.13 8.41
C VAL A 148 5.08 -8.06 9.02
N THR A 149 4.05 -7.78 8.20
CA THR A 149 2.65 -7.75 8.65
C THR A 149 2.22 -9.06 9.31
N LYS A 150 2.59 -10.22 8.72
CA LYS A 150 2.26 -11.54 9.31
C LYS A 150 2.89 -11.70 10.70
N ILE A 151 4.19 -11.36 10.81
CA ILE A 151 4.93 -11.45 12.07
C ILE A 151 4.30 -10.52 13.11
N THR A 152 4.07 -9.26 12.74
CA THR A 152 3.44 -8.26 13.63
C THR A 152 2.04 -8.71 14.07
N ALA A 153 1.22 -9.23 13.15
CA ALA A 153 -0.12 -9.70 13.47
C ALA A 153 -0.11 -10.87 14.48
N VAL A 154 0.78 -11.86 14.28
CA VAL A 154 0.93 -13.00 15.20
C VAL A 154 1.40 -12.51 16.57
N ILE A 155 2.41 -11.64 16.61
CA ILE A 155 2.91 -11.03 17.87
C ILE A 155 1.77 -10.30 18.58
N THR A 156 1.00 -9.46 17.85
CA THR A 156 -0.12 -8.70 18.44
C THR A 156 -1.21 -9.63 18.99
N VAL A 157 -1.51 -10.75 18.34
CA VAL A 157 -2.47 -11.75 18.84
C VAL A 157 -1.94 -12.40 20.14
N ILE A 158 -0.67 -12.81 20.17
CA ILE A 158 -0.06 -13.42 21.35
C ILE A 158 -0.10 -12.44 22.54
N PHE A 159 0.36 -11.19 22.34
CA PHE A 159 0.28 -10.16 23.36
C PHE A 159 -1.16 -9.84 23.75
N GLY A 160 -2.10 -9.83 22.80
CA GLY A 160 -3.53 -9.65 23.06
C GLY A 160 -4.11 -10.75 23.95
N MET A 161 -3.69 -12.01 23.74
CA MET A 161 -4.11 -13.13 24.61
C MET A 161 -3.53 -13.02 26.02
N ILE A 162 -2.24 -12.69 26.13
CA ILE A 162 -1.60 -12.46 27.42
C ILE A 162 -2.28 -11.31 28.19
N PHE A 163 -2.54 -10.19 27.48
CA PHE A 163 -3.17 -9.02 28.06
C PHE A 163 -4.62 -9.30 28.49
N LEU A 164 -5.36 -10.09 27.73
CA LEU A 164 -6.70 -10.54 28.10
C LEU A 164 -6.69 -11.36 29.39
N ILE A 165 -5.73 -12.28 29.57
CA ILE A 165 -5.60 -13.10 30.77
C ILE A 165 -5.28 -12.21 32.00
N ILE A 166 -4.38 -11.24 31.84
CA ILE A 166 -3.96 -10.34 32.93
C ILE A 166 -5.10 -9.39 33.34
N THR A 167 -5.75 -8.76 32.35
CA THR A 167 -6.75 -7.70 32.60
C THR A 167 -8.18 -8.24 32.73
N LYS A 168 -8.43 -9.50 32.34
CA LYS A 168 -9.71 -10.22 32.28
C LYS A 168 -10.79 -9.62 31.37
N TYR A 169 -10.64 -8.33 30.93
CA TYR A 169 -11.69 -7.64 30.19
C TYR A 169 -11.20 -6.93 28.90
N ASN A 170 -9.90 -6.72 28.75
CA ASN A 170 -9.42 -5.91 27.62
C ASN A 170 -9.08 -6.79 26.40
N ILE A 171 -10.01 -6.86 25.46
CA ILE A 171 -9.90 -7.62 24.20
C ILE A 171 -9.37 -6.78 23.03
N SER A 172 -9.07 -5.50 23.24
CA SER A 172 -8.78 -4.55 22.14
C SER A 172 -7.58 -4.98 21.29
N LEU A 173 -6.47 -5.38 21.93
CA LEU A 173 -5.27 -5.86 21.24
C LEU A 173 -5.54 -7.15 20.44
N LEU A 174 -6.36 -8.03 20.98
CA LEU A 174 -6.74 -9.28 20.30
C LEU A 174 -7.55 -8.97 19.03
N ILE A 175 -8.51 -8.04 19.11
CA ILE A 175 -9.31 -7.59 17.96
C ILE A 175 -8.41 -6.98 16.89
N ILE A 176 -7.44 -6.12 17.27
CA ILE A 176 -6.48 -5.52 16.32
C ILE A 176 -5.65 -6.61 15.65
N GLY A 177 -5.12 -7.57 16.40
CA GLY A 177 -4.34 -8.68 15.83
C GLY A 177 -5.15 -9.54 14.86
N MET A 178 -6.39 -9.87 15.21
CA MET A 178 -7.32 -10.61 14.33
C MET A 178 -7.66 -9.82 13.06
N PHE A 179 -7.87 -8.51 13.18
CA PHE A 179 -8.09 -7.61 12.04
C PHE A 179 -6.89 -7.63 11.09
N LEU A 180 -5.65 -7.54 11.61
CA LEU A 180 -4.43 -7.62 10.80
C LEU A 180 -4.33 -8.96 10.08
N LEU A 181 -4.60 -10.09 10.76
CA LEU A 181 -4.58 -11.42 10.14
C LEU A 181 -5.62 -11.52 9.00
N TYR A 182 -6.84 -11.04 9.23
CA TYR A 182 -7.90 -11.04 8.23
C TYR A 182 -7.49 -10.23 6.98
N ASN A 183 -6.86 -9.07 7.16
CA ASN A 183 -6.44 -8.22 6.05
C ASN A 183 -5.28 -8.78 5.22
N ILE A 184 -4.52 -9.76 5.71
CA ILE A 184 -3.43 -10.39 4.93
C ILE A 184 -3.94 -10.96 3.60
N LYS A 185 -5.18 -11.49 3.57
CA LYS A 185 -5.77 -11.99 2.33
C LYS A 185 -5.98 -10.87 1.31
N ASN A 186 -6.57 -9.75 1.75
CA ASN A 186 -6.81 -8.58 0.90
C ASN A 186 -5.48 -8.00 0.38
N GLU A 187 -4.45 -7.96 1.24
CA GLU A 187 -3.13 -7.47 0.85
C GLU A 187 -2.42 -8.38 -0.16
N LYS A 188 -2.65 -9.69 -0.12
CA LYS A 188 -2.16 -10.60 -1.17
C LYS A 188 -2.86 -10.33 -2.51
N GLU A 189 -4.15 -10.04 -2.52
CA GLU A 189 -4.88 -9.66 -3.72
C GLU A 189 -4.37 -8.33 -4.29
N ASN A 190 -4.10 -7.35 -3.42
CA ASN A 190 -3.47 -6.09 -3.80
C ASN A 190 -2.08 -6.29 -4.45
N LEU A 191 -1.28 -7.24 -3.96
CA LEU A 191 0.00 -7.60 -4.57
C LEU A 191 -0.19 -8.18 -5.98
N ILE A 192 -1.24 -9.00 -6.21
CA ILE A 192 -1.56 -9.55 -7.53
C ILE A 192 -1.97 -8.42 -8.48
N LEU A 193 -2.81 -7.48 -8.02
CA LEU A 193 -3.19 -6.31 -8.79
C LEU A 193 -1.99 -5.42 -9.13
N LEU A 194 -1.06 -5.24 -8.19
CA LEU A 194 0.19 -4.53 -8.43
C LEU A 194 1.00 -5.19 -9.54
N LYS A 195 1.16 -6.52 -9.51
CA LYS A 195 1.85 -7.26 -10.57
C LYS A 195 1.20 -7.02 -11.94
N LYS A 196 -0.14 -7.10 -12.00
CA LYS A 196 -0.90 -6.84 -13.23
C LYS A 196 -0.69 -5.41 -13.75
N LYS A 197 -0.71 -4.41 -12.87
CA LYS A 197 -0.46 -3.00 -13.24
C LYS A 197 0.96 -2.75 -13.75
N LEU A 198 1.96 -3.43 -13.18
CA LEU A 198 3.35 -3.32 -13.62
C LEU A 198 3.59 -3.94 -15.01
N LEU A 199 2.77 -4.93 -15.39
CA LEU A 199 2.78 -5.51 -16.74
C LEU A 199 2.09 -4.60 -17.76
N CYS A 200 1.11 -3.80 -17.36
CA CYS A 200 0.47 -2.84 -18.25
C CYS A 200 1.35 -1.60 -18.39
N ARG A 201 1.51 -1.08 -19.64
CA ARG A 201 2.36 0.09 -19.99
C ARG A 201 2.03 1.40 -19.24
N ASP A 202 0.91 1.45 -18.50
CA ASP A 202 0.41 2.67 -17.86
C ASP A 202 1.34 3.27 -16.80
N PHE A 203 2.35 2.52 -16.34
CA PHE A 203 3.25 2.97 -15.28
C PHE A 203 4.26 4.04 -15.73
N LEU A 204 4.52 4.15 -17.04
CA LEU A 204 5.45 5.11 -17.64
C LEU A 204 4.76 6.34 -18.23
N ASN A 205 3.43 6.32 -18.34
CA ASN A 205 2.67 7.41 -18.94
C ASN A 205 2.72 8.68 -18.08
N GLY A 206 3.33 9.74 -18.64
CA GLY A 206 3.37 11.08 -18.05
C GLY A 206 4.71 11.53 -17.44
N ALA A 207 5.74 10.71 -17.43
CA ALA A 207 7.07 11.14 -16.99
C ALA A 207 7.82 11.85 -18.12
N LYS A 208 8.20 13.13 -17.90
CA LYS A 208 8.97 13.94 -18.87
C LYS A 208 10.45 13.54 -18.93
N CYS A 209 11.01 12.97 -17.86
CA CYS A 209 12.38 12.44 -17.78
C CYS A 209 12.38 11.15 -16.96
N LEU A 210 13.04 10.11 -17.47
CA LEU A 210 13.20 8.82 -16.80
C LEU A 210 14.67 8.53 -16.56
N LYS A 211 15.00 8.07 -15.36
CA LYS A 211 16.30 7.44 -15.12
C LYS A 211 16.30 6.07 -15.80
N ILE A 212 17.40 5.71 -16.46
CA ILE A 212 17.55 4.41 -17.07
C ILE A 212 18.32 3.51 -16.12
N LYS A 213 17.77 2.35 -15.81
CA LYS A 213 18.43 1.30 -15.04
C LYS A 213 18.84 0.18 -16.00
N HIS A 214 20.13 -0.01 -16.15
CA HIS A 214 20.68 -1.13 -16.91
C HIS A 214 20.90 -2.34 -15.99
N ILE A 215 20.43 -3.51 -16.42
CA ILE A 215 20.66 -4.79 -15.73
C ILE A 215 21.15 -5.82 -16.73
N GLY A 216 22.21 -6.55 -16.36
CA GLY A 216 22.69 -7.69 -17.11
C GLY A 216 22.08 -8.98 -16.58
N VAL A 217 21.59 -9.85 -17.46
CA VAL A 217 21.02 -11.16 -17.10
C VAL A 217 21.45 -12.25 -18.07
N ALA A 218 21.52 -13.49 -17.59
CA ALA A 218 21.75 -14.63 -18.43
C ALA A 218 20.51 -14.99 -19.28
N LYS A 219 20.70 -15.63 -20.43
CA LYS A 219 19.64 -16.05 -21.35
C LYS A 219 18.53 -16.92 -20.72
N ASP A 220 18.88 -17.65 -19.65
CA ASP A 220 17.97 -18.59 -18.97
C ASP A 220 17.13 -17.99 -17.85
N VAL A 221 17.31 -16.70 -17.54
CA VAL A 221 16.55 -16.02 -16.49
C VAL A 221 15.08 -15.88 -16.90
N CYS A 222 14.17 -16.15 -15.96
CA CYS A 222 12.74 -15.99 -16.15
C CYS A 222 12.39 -14.49 -16.25
N ALA A 223 11.67 -14.09 -17.30
CA ALA A 223 11.27 -12.70 -17.52
C ALA A 223 10.45 -12.12 -16.35
N LEU A 224 9.64 -12.94 -15.67
CA LEU A 224 8.87 -12.51 -14.49
C LEU A 224 9.79 -12.04 -13.33
N THR A 225 10.98 -12.60 -13.19
CA THR A 225 11.94 -12.19 -12.14
C THR A 225 12.41 -10.75 -12.37
N LEU A 226 12.48 -10.31 -13.62
CA LEU A 226 12.88 -8.95 -13.98
C LEU A 226 11.87 -7.89 -13.52
N LEU A 227 10.59 -8.24 -13.37
CA LEU A 227 9.59 -7.33 -12.78
C LEU A 227 9.95 -6.91 -11.36
N SER A 228 10.69 -7.75 -10.63
CA SER A 228 11.15 -7.40 -9.28
C SER A 228 12.20 -6.28 -9.28
N SER A 229 12.87 -6.08 -10.40
CA SER A 229 13.88 -5.03 -10.61
C SER A 229 13.29 -3.69 -11.04
N TYR A 230 11.98 -3.64 -11.31
CA TYR A 230 11.29 -2.40 -11.65
C TYR A 230 11.27 -1.47 -10.44
N THR A 231 11.97 -0.35 -10.59
CA THR A 231 12.02 0.72 -9.59
C THR A 231 11.16 1.90 -10.03
N PRO A 232 10.63 2.69 -9.09
CA PRO A 232 9.86 3.88 -9.44
C PRO A 232 10.67 4.85 -10.30
N GLN A 233 10.01 5.49 -11.26
CA GLN A 233 10.61 6.53 -12.11
C GLN A 233 11.87 6.11 -12.91
N CYS A 234 12.09 4.79 -13.06
CA CYS A 234 13.20 4.28 -13.87
C CYS A 234 12.65 3.44 -15.03
N ALA A 235 13.19 3.66 -16.22
CA ALA A 235 13.02 2.74 -17.34
C ALA A 235 14.04 1.59 -17.20
N LEU A 236 13.60 0.35 -17.40
CA LEU A 236 14.47 -0.81 -17.33
C LEU A 236 14.93 -1.19 -18.74
N ILE A 237 16.25 -1.27 -18.92
CA ILE A 237 16.88 -1.89 -20.07
C ILE A 237 17.67 -3.11 -19.59
N VAL A 238 17.40 -4.25 -20.19
CA VAL A 238 18.00 -5.53 -19.79
C VAL A 238 18.92 -5.99 -20.91
N SER A 239 20.23 -6.09 -20.60
CA SER A 239 21.21 -6.71 -21.49
C SER A 239 21.29 -8.19 -21.20
N VAL A 240 21.03 -9.02 -22.20
CA VAL A 240 21.07 -10.49 -22.08
C VAL A 240 22.43 -10.98 -22.50
N PHE A 241 23.06 -11.78 -21.63
CA PHE A 241 24.39 -12.36 -21.84
C PHE A 241 24.33 -13.85 -22.17
N ASP A 242 25.28 -14.27 -23.01
CA ASP A 242 25.57 -15.69 -23.27
C ASP A 242 26.46 -16.26 -22.17
N GLU A 243 26.72 -17.56 -22.21
CA GLU A 243 27.60 -18.29 -21.30
C GLU A 243 29.06 -17.76 -21.31
N LYS A 244 29.45 -17.05 -22.39
CA LYS A 244 30.76 -16.39 -22.57
C LYS A 244 30.76 -14.92 -22.16
N PHE A 245 29.75 -14.45 -21.41
CA PHE A 245 29.56 -13.02 -21.04
C PHE A 245 29.51 -12.06 -22.23
N LYS A 246 29.15 -12.53 -23.43
CA LYS A 246 28.92 -11.68 -24.60
C LYS A 246 27.45 -11.24 -24.62
N ILE A 247 27.19 -9.95 -24.89
CA ILE A 247 25.82 -9.42 -25.05
C ILE A 247 25.23 -10.03 -26.32
N ILE A 248 24.11 -10.73 -26.17
CA ILE A 248 23.33 -11.33 -27.28
C ILE A 248 22.32 -10.31 -27.82
N GLY A 249 21.79 -9.46 -26.94
CA GLY A 249 20.83 -8.42 -27.28
C GLY A 249 20.36 -7.67 -26.03
N THR A 250 19.54 -6.66 -26.26
CA THR A 250 18.93 -5.84 -25.21
C THR A 250 17.44 -5.93 -25.30
N LEU A 251 16.76 -5.96 -24.15
CA LEU A 251 15.30 -5.97 -24.03
C LEU A 251 14.86 -4.72 -23.27
N SER A 252 13.89 -4.02 -23.82
CA SER A 252 13.20 -2.94 -23.13
C SER A 252 12.17 -3.48 -22.14
N GLN A 253 11.76 -2.63 -21.20
CA GLN A 253 10.68 -2.97 -20.27
C GLN A 253 9.37 -3.35 -20.99
N ALA A 254 9.08 -2.71 -22.13
CA ALA A 254 7.89 -2.98 -22.93
C ALA A 254 7.94 -4.40 -23.53
N GLU A 255 9.03 -4.76 -24.17
CA GLU A 255 9.23 -6.08 -24.77
C GLU A 255 9.16 -7.21 -23.74
N ILE A 256 9.73 -6.98 -22.54
CA ILE A 256 9.63 -7.94 -21.43
C ILE A 256 8.18 -8.12 -21.00
N SER A 257 7.42 -7.02 -20.87
CA SER A 257 6.01 -7.07 -20.46
C SER A 257 5.13 -7.75 -21.52
N ASP A 258 5.31 -7.40 -22.79
CA ASP A 258 4.58 -7.99 -23.92
C ASP A 258 4.93 -9.49 -24.05
N GLY A 259 6.19 -9.85 -23.88
CA GLY A 259 6.62 -11.24 -23.86
C GLY A 259 6.01 -12.07 -22.74
N ILE A 260 5.91 -11.51 -21.52
CA ILE A 260 5.23 -12.19 -20.40
C ILE A 260 3.73 -12.35 -20.67
N LEU A 261 3.07 -11.36 -21.29
CA LEU A 261 1.65 -11.43 -21.63
C LEU A 261 1.39 -12.47 -22.73
N LYS A 262 2.27 -12.57 -23.73
CA LYS A 262 2.12 -13.46 -24.89
C LYS A 262 2.48 -14.92 -24.57
N TYR A 263 3.61 -15.14 -23.86
CA TYR A 263 4.18 -16.48 -23.63
C TYR A 263 4.02 -16.99 -22.19
N GLY A 264 3.45 -16.16 -21.32
CA GLY A 264 3.23 -16.52 -19.93
C GLY A 264 4.39 -16.19 -19.00
N ALA A 265 4.12 -16.33 -17.70
CA ALA A 265 5.00 -15.85 -16.63
C ALA A 265 6.36 -16.53 -16.51
N ARG A 266 6.54 -17.71 -17.12
CA ARG A 266 7.78 -18.51 -17.07
C ARG A 266 8.67 -18.38 -18.30
N VAL A 267 8.36 -17.47 -19.23
CA VAL A 267 9.17 -17.23 -20.42
C VAL A 267 10.60 -16.82 -20.06
N LYS A 268 11.59 -17.40 -20.75
CA LYS A 268 13.00 -17.09 -20.57
C LYS A 268 13.41 -15.88 -21.42
N THR A 269 14.33 -15.04 -20.90
CA THR A 269 14.82 -13.84 -21.59
C THR A 269 15.42 -14.14 -22.98
N GLY A 270 16.09 -15.28 -23.12
CA GLY A 270 16.64 -15.69 -24.40
C GLY A 270 15.60 -16.03 -25.49
N MET A 271 14.38 -16.41 -25.11
CA MET A 271 13.28 -16.62 -26.06
C MET A 271 12.75 -15.32 -26.64
N LEU A 272 12.69 -14.27 -25.80
CA LEU A 272 12.20 -12.95 -26.21
C LEU A 272 13.09 -12.28 -27.26
N LEU A 273 14.42 -12.49 -27.18
CA LEU A 273 15.39 -11.96 -28.15
C LEU A 273 15.32 -12.62 -29.54
N ARG A 274 14.82 -13.84 -29.61
CA ARG A 274 14.75 -14.55 -30.93
C ARG A 274 13.69 -13.98 -31.85
N GLU A 275 12.60 -13.43 -31.30
CA GLU A 275 11.50 -12.87 -32.10
C GLU A 275 11.81 -11.50 -32.69
N ASP A 276 12.54 -10.62 -31.97
CA ASP A 276 12.89 -9.29 -32.53
C ASP A 276 13.73 -9.42 -33.79
N LYS A 277 14.66 -10.39 -33.83
CA LYS A 277 15.45 -10.66 -35.02
C LYS A 277 14.65 -11.24 -36.19
N THR A 278 13.49 -11.82 -35.94
CA THR A 278 12.58 -12.35 -36.98
C THR A 278 11.66 -11.27 -37.55
N ASN A 279 11.24 -10.34 -36.70
CA ASN A 279 10.39 -9.21 -37.12
C ASN A 279 11.16 -8.11 -37.87
N GLU A 280 12.45 -7.86 -37.52
CA GLU A 280 13.32 -6.94 -38.27
C GLU A 280 13.71 -7.47 -39.68
N LYS A 281 13.59 -8.77 -39.93
CA LYS A 281 13.84 -9.36 -41.27
C LYS A 281 12.58 -9.40 -42.17
N GLN A 282 11.41 -9.05 -41.64
CA GLN A 282 10.13 -9.00 -42.36
C GLN A 282 9.59 -7.57 -42.59
N ALA A 283 10.26 -6.54 -42.07
CA ALA A 283 9.99 -5.12 -42.32
C ALA A 283 11.06 -4.53 -43.22
#